data_fa34c70fa4109f82d1629e85073f3b9f
#
_entry.id   fa34c70fa4109f82d1629e85073f3b9f
#
_cell.length_a   1.000
_cell.length_b   1.000
_cell.length_c   1.000
_cell.angle_alpha   90.00
_cell.angle_beta   90.00
_cell.angle_gamma   90.00
#
_symmetry.space_group_name_H-M   'P 1'
#
loop_
_entity.id
_entity.type
_entity.pdbx_description
1 polymer ?
#
loop_
_entity_poly.entity_id
_entity_poly.type
_entity_poly.pdbx_seq_one_letter_code
_entity_poly.pdbx_strand_id
1 'polypeptide(L)'
;MSEYIISQMHIEAARNSTDDFNLFHDKNRWHKIKQNPFQGPIALGFQLGCFVEDQVNHSSKNYDQQLKNAEKPKISSKPLNFSQYELNFAGSVQPGDSIALVVRDGRLSDISGIECFSNRIALKSNGKTVLLGYKRQTSSHLIKGITPLPVLSEIINSDDRSFITPEQYFVKRKYMIVGNAKNYLTSSFAEQSEYIDEFIDKVSFPEMYPLSLLSSAL
;
A
#
# COMPACT_ATOMS: atom_id res chain seq x y z
N MET A 1 1.92 0.84 -21.75
CA MET A 1 1.94 0.37 -20.35
C MET A 1 3.40 0.32 -19.96
N SER A 2 3.76 1.03 -18.90
CA SER A 2 5.15 1.04 -18.44
C SER A 2 5.46 -0.27 -17.72
N GLU A 3 6.63 -0.84 -17.97
CA GLU A 3 7.15 -2.02 -17.28
C GLU A 3 8.25 -1.59 -16.33
N TYR A 4 8.29 -2.20 -15.15
CA TYR A 4 9.26 -1.93 -14.10
C TYR A 4 9.93 -3.25 -13.72
N ILE A 5 11.23 -3.26 -13.53
CA ILE A 5 11.96 -4.45 -13.11
C ILE A 5 12.23 -4.36 -11.63
N ILE A 6 11.65 -5.27 -10.86
CA ILE A 6 11.94 -5.35 -9.43
C ILE A 6 13.32 -5.98 -9.23
N SER A 7 14.15 -5.36 -8.42
CA SER A 7 15.47 -5.90 -8.08
C SER A 7 15.52 -6.33 -6.62
N GLN A 8 16.53 -7.11 -6.26
CA GLN A 8 16.77 -7.44 -4.85
C GLN A 8 16.97 -6.18 -3.99
N MET A 9 17.57 -5.13 -4.56
CA MET A 9 17.76 -3.85 -3.85
C MET A 9 16.42 -3.18 -3.51
N HIS A 10 15.44 -3.22 -4.41
CA HIS A 10 14.08 -2.72 -4.12
C HIS A 10 13.46 -3.48 -2.95
N ILE A 11 13.60 -4.80 -2.91
CA ILE A 11 13.07 -5.62 -1.80
C ILE A 11 13.78 -5.28 -0.49
N GLU A 12 15.10 -5.15 -0.49
CA GLU A 12 15.88 -4.81 0.71
C GLU A 12 15.57 -3.40 1.21
N ALA A 13 15.39 -2.43 0.31
CA ALA A 13 15.02 -1.07 0.69
C ALA A 13 13.62 -1.04 1.35
N ALA A 14 12.65 -1.77 0.80
CA ALA A 14 11.32 -1.90 1.40
C ALA A 14 11.39 -2.56 2.79
N ARG A 15 12.12 -3.68 2.93
CA ARG A 15 12.32 -4.38 4.21
C ARG A 15 12.90 -3.45 5.28
N ASN A 16 14.00 -2.77 4.94
CA ASN A 16 14.71 -1.91 5.88
C ASN A 16 13.85 -0.69 6.28
N SER A 17 13.04 -0.17 5.34
CA SER A 17 12.16 0.96 5.60
C SER A 17 10.99 0.64 6.54
N THR A 18 10.63 -0.63 6.65
CA THR A 18 9.48 -1.10 7.44
C THR A 18 9.84 -1.99 8.61
N ASP A 19 11.15 -2.23 8.85
CA ASP A 19 11.64 -3.22 9.81
C ASP A 19 11.03 -4.62 9.57
N ASP A 20 10.79 -4.98 8.31
CA ASP A 20 10.28 -6.31 7.95
C ASP A 20 11.44 -7.27 7.72
N PHE A 21 11.78 -8.03 8.74
CA PHE A 21 12.86 -9.03 8.69
C PHE A 21 12.38 -10.44 8.38
N ASN A 22 11.20 -10.58 7.77
CA ASN A 22 10.68 -11.86 7.35
C ASN A 22 11.63 -12.54 6.35
N LEU A 23 11.89 -13.80 6.58
CA LEU A 23 12.83 -14.60 5.78
C LEU A 23 12.39 -14.74 4.31
N PHE A 24 11.11 -14.64 4.01
CA PHE A 24 10.62 -14.67 2.61
C PHE A 24 11.22 -13.58 1.73
N HIS A 25 11.65 -12.47 2.32
CA HIS A 25 12.23 -11.33 1.60
C HIS A 25 13.76 -11.30 1.65
N ASP A 26 14.38 -12.24 2.39
CA ASP A 26 15.83 -12.25 2.65
C ASP A 26 16.59 -13.05 1.59
N LYS A 27 17.44 -12.38 0.80
CA LYS A 27 18.23 -12.99 -0.28
C LYS A 27 19.12 -14.15 0.15
N ASN A 28 19.57 -14.15 1.40
CA ASN A 28 20.53 -15.13 1.90
C ASN A 28 19.87 -16.21 2.76
N ARG A 29 18.66 -15.99 3.26
CA ARG A 29 18.03 -16.85 4.27
C ARG A 29 16.67 -17.42 3.87
N TRP A 30 16.08 -17.03 2.74
CA TRP A 30 14.78 -17.53 2.26
C TRP A 30 14.72 -19.07 2.20
N HIS A 31 15.84 -19.72 1.89
CA HIS A 31 15.94 -21.18 1.82
C HIS A 31 15.83 -21.88 3.19
N LYS A 32 15.93 -21.15 4.31
CA LYS A 32 15.75 -21.69 5.67
C LYS A 32 14.28 -21.92 6.03
N ILE A 33 13.35 -21.41 5.23
CA ILE A 33 11.93 -21.65 5.43
C ILE A 33 11.60 -23.05 4.94
N LYS A 34 11.19 -23.92 5.87
CA LYS A 34 10.76 -25.28 5.54
C LYS A 34 9.53 -25.23 4.63
N GLN A 35 9.54 -26.06 3.58
CA GLN A 35 8.43 -26.13 2.60
C GLN A 35 8.09 -24.77 1.96
N ASN A 36 9.09 -23.91 1.78
CA ASN A 36 8.89 -22.65 1.09
C ASN A 36 8.36 -22.90 -0.33
N PRO A 37 7.18 -22.37 -0.70
CA PRO A 37 6.63 -22.56 -2.04
C PRO A 37 7.35 -21.74 -3.11
N PHE A 38 8.21 -20.79 -2.70
CA PHE A 38 8.95 -19.91 -3.58
C PHE A 38 10.38 -20.41 -3.76
N GLN A 39 10.92 -20.25 -4.96
CA GLN A 39 12.27 -20.66 -5.30
C GLN A 39 13.30 -19.53 -5.15
N GLY A 40 12.98 -18.51 -4.38
CA GLY A 40 13.80 -17.32 -4.15
C GLY A 40 13.16 -16.37 -3.16
N PRO A 41 13.81 -15.25 -2.87
CA PRO A 41 13.19 -14.16 -2.11
C PRO A 41 12.06 -13.53 -2.95
N ILE A 42 11.06 -13.00 -2.28
CA ILE A 42 9.90 -12.36 -2.92
C ILE A 42 9.72 -10.91 -2.44
N ALA A 43 9.11 -10.08 -3.26
CA ALA A 43 8.72 -8.72 -2.88
C ALA A 43 7.68 -8.72 -1.76
N LEU A 44 7.68 -7.67 -0.94
CA LEU A 44 6.68 -7.48 0.10
C LEU A 44 5.30 -7.21 -0.52
N GLY A 45 4.25 -7.80 0.03
CA GLY A 45 2.89 -7.59 -0.47
C GLY A 45 2.49 -6.12 -0.45
N PHE A 46 2.76 -5.40 0.64
CA PHE A 46 2.45 -3.97 0.74
C PHE A 46 3.38 -3.07 -0.08
N GLN A 47 4.60 -3.51 -0.41
CA GLN A 47 5.46 -2.83 -1.40
C GLN A 47 4.77 -2.83 -2.78
N LEU A 48 4.26 -3.97 -3.20
CA LEU A 48 3.47 -4.08 -4.43
C LEU A 48 2.15 -3.29 -4.32
N GLY A 49 1.54 -3.26 -3.13
CA GLY A 49 0.38 -2.43 -2.83
C GLY A 49 0.67 -0.93 -3.00
N CYS A 50 1.82 -0.45 -2.55
CA CYS A 50 2.26 0.94 -2.72
C CYS A 50 2.46 1.30 -4.20
N PHE A 51 3.06 0.41 -4.98
CA PHE A 51 3.14 0.56 -6.44
C PHE A 51 1.74 0.69 -7.06
N VAL A 52 0.80 -0.17 -6.66
CA VAL A 52 -0.59 -0.11 -7.13
C VAL A 52 -1.25 1.21 -6.74
N GLU A 53 -1.10 1.64 -5.49
CA GLU A 53 -1.65 2.90 -4.98
C GLU A 53 -1.21 4.09 -5.82
N ASP A 54 0.10 4.22 -6.04
CA ASP A 54 0.70 5.31 -6.82
C ASP A 54 0.17 5.34 -8.26
N GLN A 55 0.22 4.21 -8.95
CA GLN A 55 -0.22 4.10 -10.34
C GLN A 55 -1.73 4.36 -10.52
N VAL A 56 -2.56 3.93 -9.58
CA VAL A 56 -4.01 4.22 -9.62
C VAL A 56 -4.27 5.69 -9.33
N ASN A 57 -3.54 6.31 -8.41
CA ASN A 57 -3.64 7.74 -8.14
C ASN A 57 -3.30 8.59 -9.37
N HIS A 58 -2.23 8.24 -10.09
CA HIS A 58 -1.88 8.89 -11.35
C HIS A 58 -2.95 8.70 -12.42
N SER A 59 -3.49 7.50 -12.57
CA SER A 59 -4.58 7.23 -13.52
C SER A 59 -5.84 8.03 -13.19
N SER A 60 -6.18 8.16 -11.92
CA SER A 60 -7.35 8.93 -11.48
C SER A 60 -7.18 10.43 -11.73
N LYS A 61 -6.00 11.00 -11.46
CA LYS A 61 -5.70 12.42 -11.77
C LYS A 61 -5.83 12.71 -13.26
N ASN A 62 -5.30 11.83 -14.11
CA ASN A 62 -5.41 11.96 -15.56
C ASN A 62 -6.87 11.90 -16.03
N TYR A 63 -7.68 11.04 -15.43
CA TYR A 63 -9.10 10.92 -15.73
C TYR A 63 -9.86 12.19 -15.32
N ASP A 64 -9.59 12.74 -14.14
CA ASP A 64 -10.20 14.01 -13.68
C ASP A 64 -9.84 15.19 -14.59
N GLN A 65 -8.60 15.26 -15.08
CA GLN A 65 -8.20 16.28 -16.04
C GLN A 65 -8.93 16.13 -17.38
N GLN A 66 -9.07 14.90 -17.86
CA GLN A 66 -9.82 14.65 -19.11
C GLN A 66 -11.30 15.03 -18.97
N LEU A 67 -11.94 14.76 -17.83
CA LEU A 67 -13.31 15.16 -17.56
C LEU A 67 -13.47 16.69 -17.53
N LYS A 68 -12.55 17.41 -16.88
CA LYS A 68 -12.53 18.86 -16.86
C LYS A 68 -12.40 19.46 -18.27
N ASN A 69 -11.48 18.91 -19.07
CA ASN A 69 -11.25 19.36 -20.44
C ASN A 69 -12.44 19.07 -21.37
N ALA A 70 -13.24 18.05 -21.07
CA ALA A 70 -14.41 17.66 -21.84
C ALA A 70 -15.72 18.31 -21.34
N GLU A 71 -15.64 19.25 -20.38
CA GLU A 71 -16.79 19.88 -19.72
C GLU A 71 -17.82 18.88 -19.15
N LYS A 72 -17.35 17.69 -18.78
CA LYS A 72 -18.20 16.64 -18.19
C LYS A 72 -18.41 16.89 -16.69
N PRO A 73 -19.55 16.45 -16.13
CA PRO A 73 -19.83 16.63 -14.71
C PRO A 73 -18.79 15.89 -13.85
N LYS A 74 -18.59 16.40 -12.62
CA LYS A 74 -17.72 15.76 -11.63
C LYS A 74 -18.09 14.28 -11.47
N ILE A 75 -17.08 13.44 -11.17
CA ILE A 75 -17.25 11.99 -10.95
C ILE A 75 -18.29 11.72 -9.87
N SER A 76 -18.37 12.55 -8.83
CA SER A 76 -19.25 12.35 -7.69
C SER A 76 -19.86 13.67 -7.24
N SER A 77 -21.10 13.62 -6.73
CA SER A 77 -21.77 14.76 -6.11
C SER A 77 -21.24 15.05 -4.70
N LYS A 78 -20.60 14.06 -4.04
CA LYS A 78 -20.06 14.14 -2.68
C LYS A 78 -18.53 13.97 -2.68
N PRO A 79 -17.82 14.53 -1.69
CA PRO A 79 -16.41 14.26 -1.51
C PRO A 79 -16.17 12.75 -1.25
N LEU A 80 -15.23 12.14 -1.97
CA LEU A 80 -14.83 10.75 -1.80
C LEU A 80 -13.57 10.69 -0.94
N ASN A 81 -13.73 10.77 0.39
CA ASN A 81 -12.64 10.96 1.35
C ASN A 81 -12.09 9.65 1.94
N PHE A 82 -12.72 8.53 1.63
CA PHE A 82 -12.33 7.24 2.18
C PHE A 82 -11.80 6.33 1.07
N SER A 83 -10.64 5.74 1.30
CA SER A 83 -10.06 4.74 0.40
C SER A 83 -10.28 3.33 0.95
N GLN A 84 -10.61 2.40 0.06
CA GLN A 84 -10.67 0.98 0.35
C GLN A 84 -9.89 0.22 -0.71
N TYR A 85 -9.04 -0.69 -0.26
CA TYR A 85 -8.32 -1.63 -1.11
C TYR A 85 -8.79 -3.04 -0.83
N GLU A 86 -9.02 -3.77 -1.91
CA GLU A 86 -9.27 -5.21 -1.90
C GLU A 86 -8.23 -5.83 -2.83
N LEU A 87 -7.21 -6.48 -2.26
CA LEU A 87 -6.07 -6.99 -2.98
C LEU A 87 -5.95 -8.50 -2.74
N ASN A 88 -6.05 -9.28 -3.81
CA ASN A 88 -5.94 -10.73 -3.79
C ASN A 88 -4.65 -11.14 -4.49
N PHE A 89 -3.70 -11.64 -3.73
CA PHE A 89 -2.42 -12.13 -4.25
C PHE A 89 -2.59 -13.55 -4.80
N ALA A 90 -2.35 -13.72 -6.09
CA ALA A 90 -2.43 -14.99 -6.82
C ALA A 90 -1.05 -15.55 -7.16
N GLY A 91 0.00 -14.82 -6.87
CA GLY A 91 1.39 -15.21 -7.13
C GLY A 91 2.38 -14.31 -6.40
N SER A 92 3.65 -14.58 -6.60
CA SER A 92 4.77 -13.82 -6.05
C SER A 92 5.51 -13.06 -7.14
N VAL A 93 6.25 -12.04 -6.73
CA VAL A 93 7.20 -11.30 -7.58
C VAL A 93 8.58 -11.50 -7.01
N GLN A 94 9.53 -11.91 -7.86
CA GLN A 94 10.91 -12.19 -7.49
C GLN A 94 11.87 -11.13 -8.06
N PRO A 95 13.10 -11.03 -7.54
CA PRO A 95 14.13 -10.19 -8.15
C PRO A 95 14.38 -10.58 -9.62
N GLY A 96 14.37 -9.56 -10.49
CA GLY A 96 14.51 -9.73 -11.94
C GLY A 96 13.17 -9.78 -12.68
N ASP A 97 12.07 -9.93 -11.97
CA ASP A 97 10.75 -9.94 -12.61
C ASP A 97 10.37 -8.55 -13.14
N SER A 98 9.79 -8.54 -14.34
CA SER A 98 9.13 -7.37 -14.91
C SER A 98 7.69 -7.28 -14.40
N ILE A 99 7.32 -6.16 -13.82
CA ILE A 99 5.96 -5.91 -13.33
C ILE A 99 5.28 -4.81 -14.15
N ALA A 100 3.99 -4.99 -14.41
CA ALA A 100 3.15 -4.03 -15.09
C ALA A 100 1.74 -4.01 -14.50
N LEU A 101 1.18 -2.82 -14.28
CA LEU A 101 -0.16 -2.64 -13.74
C LEU A 101 -1.16 -2.30 -14.84
N VAL A 102 -2.25 -3.04 -14.88
CA VAL A 102 -3.43 -2.74 -15.68
C VAL A 102 -4.46 -2.11 -14.74
N VAL A 103 -4.77 -0.83 -14.97
CA VAL A 103 -5.87 -0.13 -14.31
C VAL A 103 -7.00 0.02 -15.33
N ARG A 104 -8.19 -0.48 -15.00
CA ARG A 104 -9.38 -0.24 -15.81
C ARG A 104 -10.03 1.07 -15.42
N ASP A 105 -10.70 1.70 -16.38
CA ASP A 105 -11.43 2.94 -16.16
C ASP A 105 -12.35 2.83 -14.94
N GLY A 106 -12.31 3.89 -14.13
CA GLY A 106 -13.10 3.96 -12.91
C GLY A 106 -14.59 4.04 -13.22
N ARG A 107 -15.39 3.47 -12.33
CA ARG A 107 -16.87 3.50 -12.43
C ARG A 107 -17.45 4.04 -11.15
N LEU A 108 -18.36 4.99 -11.28
CA LEU A 108 -19.20 5.44 -10.17
C LEU A 108 -20.37 4.48 -9.98
N SER A 109 -20.64 4.12 -8.76
CA SER A 109 -21.75 3.27 -8.34
C SER A 109 -22.27 3.74 -6.98
N ASP A 110 -23.44 3.26 -6.60
CA ASP A 110 -23.97 3.42 -5.26
C ASP A 110 -23.94 2.05 -4.55
N ILE A 111 -23.37 2.02 -3.36
CA ILE A 111 -23.36 0.82 -2.51
C ILE A 111 -24.12 1.18 -1.22
N SER A 112 -25.38 0.79 -1.13
CA SER A 112 -26.24 1.02 0.04
C SER A 112 -26.32 2.51 0.45
N GLY A 113 -26.46 3.42 -0.53
CA GLY A 113 -26.54 4.87 -0.32
C GLY A 113 -25.19 5.56 -0.17
N ILE A 114 -24.09 4.85 -0.38
CA ILE A 114 -22.72 5.39 -0.35
C ILE A 114 -22.20 5.48 -1.79
N GLU A 115 -21.90 6.69 -2.24
CA GLU A 115 -21.24 6.88 -3.53
C GLU A 115 -19.84 6.24 -3.51
N CYS A 116 -19.57 5.43 -4.51
CA CYS A 116 -18.35 4.63 -4.63
C CYS A 116 -17.78 4.75 -6.05
N PHE A 117 -16.58 5.29 -6.17
CA PHE A 117 -15.80 5.25 -7.40
C PHE A 117 -14.78 4.11 -7.34
N SER A 118 -14.86 3.18 -8.27
CA SER A 118 -14.12 1.91 -8.24
C SER A 118 -13.23 1.75 -9.46
N ASN A 119 -11.95 1.49 -9.26
CA ASN A 119 -11.02 1.01 -10.28
C ASN A 119 -10.73 -0.48 -10.07
N ARG A 120 -10.89 -1.28 -11.12
CA ARG A 120 -10.40 -2.65 -11.13
C ARG A 120 -8.94 -2.67 -11.55
N ILE A 121 -8.12 -3.41 -10.83
CA ILE A 121 -6.67 -3.50 -11.01
C ILE A 121 -6.22 -4.93 -11.23
N ALA A 122 -5.17 -5.10 -12.03
CA ALA A 122 -4.46 -6.35 -12.19
C ALA A 122 -2.96 -6.08 -12.33
N LEU A 123 -2.17 -6.55 -11.38
CA LEU A 123 -0.71 -6.54 -11.46
C LEU A 123 -0.25 -7.82 -12.15
N LYS A 124 0.60 -7.67 -13.12
CA LYS A 124 1.24 -8.77 -13.83
C LYS A 124 2.73 -8.81 -13.51
N SER A 125 3.27 -10.01 -13.38
CA SER A 125 4.70 -10.28 -13.32
C SER A 125 5.06 -11.20 -14.48
N ASN A 126 5.99 -10.79 -15.34
CA ASN A 126 6.38 -11.53 -16.56
C ASN A 126 5.16 -11.98 -17.37
N GLY A 127 4.17 -11.11 -17.53
CA GLY A 127 2.91 -11.36 -18.24
C GLY A 127 1.85 -12.17 -17.49
N LYS A 128 2.17 -12.81 -16.36
CA LYS A 128 1.23 -13.57 -15.54
C LYS A 128 0.62 -12.68 -14.46
N THR A 129 -0.66 -12.82 -14.18
CA THR A 129 -1.34 -12.08 -13.13
C THR A 129 -0.90 -12.60 -11.76
N VAL A 130 -0.35 -11.70 -10.93
CA VAL A 130 0.11 -11.99 -9.56
C VAL A 130 -0.73 -11.31 -8.48
N LEU A 131 -1.50 -10.26 -8.85
CA LEU A 131 -2.42 -9.60 -7.97
C LEU A 131 -3.64 -9.13 -8.75
N LEU A 132 -4.82 -9.32 -8.19
CA LEU A 132 -6.09 -8.80 -8.68
C LEU A 132 -6.80 -8.05 -7.56
N GLY A 133 -7.55 -7.01 -7.92
CA GLY A 133 -8.32 -6.31 -6.90
C GLY A 133 -9.03 -5.07 -7.38
N TYR A 134 -9.40 -4.29 -6.38
CA TYR A 134 -10.09 -3.01 -6.55
C TYR A 134 -9.48 -1.97 -5.62
N LYS A 135 -9.37 -0.74 -6.12
CA LYS A 135 -9.33 0.44 -5.28
C LYS A 135 -10.67 1.13 -5.38
N ARG A 136 -11.28 1.46 -4.24
CA ARG A 136 -12.52 2.21 -4.15
C ARG A 136 -12.28 3.50 -3.39
N GLN A 137 -12.87 4.58 -3.88
CA GLN A 137 -12.99 5.84 -3.14
C GLN A 137 -14.46 6.04 -2.82
N THR A 138 -14.77 6.36 -1.57
CA THR A 138 -16.15 6.39 -1.09
C THR A 138 -16.44 7.65 -0.30
N SER A 139 -17.72 8.07 -0.29
CA SER A 139 -18.17 9.22 0.48
C SER A 139 -18.34 8.94 1.98
N SER A 140 -18.31 7.67 2.38
CA SER A 140 -18.40 7.22 3.77
C SER A 140 -17.76 5.84 3.92
N HIS A 141 -17.52 5.39 5.15
CA HIS A 141 -16.99 4.05 5.42
C HIS A 141 -17.92 2.95 4.90
N LEU A 142 -17.37 1.98 4.17
CA LEU A 142 -18.09 0.78 3.74
C LEU A 142 -18.14 -0.29 4.82
N ILE A 143 -17.15 -0.33 5.70
CA ILE A 143 -17.08 -1.31 6.79
C ILE A 143 -18.00 -0.84 7.92
N LYS A 144 -19.02 -1.64 8.21
CA LYS A 144 -19.95 -1.42 9.33
C LYS A 144 -19.54 -2.26 10.53
N GLY A 145 -19.85 -1.79 11.75
CA GLY A 145 -19.69 -2.59 12.96
C GLY A 145 -18.24 -2.72 13.46
N ILE A 146 -17.37 -1.76 13.17
CA ILE A 146 -16.06 -1.70 13.81
C ILE A 146 -16.30 -1.52 15.31
N THR A 147 -15.96 -2.53 16.11
CA THR A 147 -15.92 -2.38 17.56
C THR A 147 -14.84 -1.37 17.90
N PRO A 148 -15.17 -0.28 18.63
CA PRO A 148 -14.14 0.65 19.07
C PRO A 148 -13.05 -0.12 19.83
N LEU A 149 -11.79 0.17 19.50
CA LEU A 149 -10.68 -0.35 20.31
C LEU A 149 -10.86 0.17 21.74
N PRO A 150 -10.54 -0.66 22.76
CA PRO A 150 -10.57 -0.20 24.15
C PRO A 150 -9.64 1.01 24.26
N VAL A 151 -10.11 2.05 24.94
CA VAL A 151 -9.29 3.20 25.32
C VAL A 151 -8.26 2.65 26.29
N LEU A 152 -7.01 2.55 25.85
CA LEU A 152 -5.91 2.20 26.74
C LEU A 152 -5.70 3.38 27.70
N SER A 153 -5.65 3.09 29.00
CA SER A 153 -5.19 4.03 29.98
C SER A 153 -3.81 4.53 29.55
N GLU A 154 -3.60 5.81 29.58
CA GLU A 154 -2.43 6.56 29.11
C GLU A 154 -1.25 5.71 28.60
N ILE A 155 -1.03 5.72 27.30
CA ILE A 155 0.25 5.26 26.72
C ILE A 155 1.29 6.32 27.09
N ILE A 156 1.66 6.34 28.36
CA ILE A 156 2.65 7.24 28.90
C ILE A 156 3.99 6.91 28.23
N ASN A 157 4.73 7.94 27.86
CA ASN A 157 6.10 8.00 27.44
C ASN A 157 6.98 6.81 27.91
N SER A 158 6.77 5.66 27.31
CA SER A 158 7.72 4.57 27.45
C SER A 158 8.80 4.78 26.40
N ASP A 159 10.05 4.88 26.80
CA ASP A 159 11.20 4.90 25.91
C ASP A 159 11.33 3.56 25.17
N ASP A 160 10.66 2.52 25.66
CA ASP A 160 10.64 1.20 25.07
C ASP A 160 9.76 1.13 23.82
N ARG A 161 10.26 0.51 22.77
CA ARG A 161 9.51 0.27 21.53
C ARG A 161 8.40 -0.76 21.70
N SER A 162 8.48 -1.59 22.75
CA SER A 162 7.50 -2.65 23.02
C SER A 162 7.34 -2.82 24.51
N PHE A 163 6.10 -2.96 24.98
CA PHE A 163 5.76 -3.19 26.38
C PHE A 163 4.38 -3.84 26.53
N ILE A 164 4.11 -4.37 27.72
CA ILE A 164 2.78 -4.89 28.07
C ILE A 164 2.10 -3.88 28.97
N THR A 165 0.88 -3.47 28.62
CA THR A 165 0.10 -2.55 29.44
C THR A 165 -0.43 -3.25 30.70
N PRO A 166 -0.87 -2.48 31.74
CA PRO A 166 -1.54 -3.06 32.89
C PRO A 166 -2.77 -3.91 32.51
N GLU A 167 -3.47 -3.57 31.42
CA GLU A 167 -4.62 -4.30 30.90
C GLU A 167 -4.22 -5.55 30.08
N GLN A 168 -2.94 -5.93 30.09
CA GLN A 168 -2.38 -7.09 29.39
C GLN A 168 -2.40 -7.00 27.85
N TYR A 169 -2.37 -5.80 27.29
CA TYR A 169 -2.16 -5.60 25.87
C TYR A 169 -0.68 -5.49 25.54
N PHE A 170 -0.24 -6.22 24.52
CA PHE A 170 1.10 -6.01 23.96
C PHE A 170 1.07 -4.81 23.02
N VAL A 171 1.84 -3.79 23.35
CA VAL A 171 1.99 -2.56 22.57
C VAL A 171 3.36 -2.54 21.92
N LYS A 172 3.39 -2.33 20.60
CA LYS A 172 4.60 -2.14 19.83
C LYS A 172 4.53 -0.81 19.08
N ARG A 173 5.52 0.05 19.32
CA ARG A 173 5.62 1.32 18.62
C ARG A 173 6.34 1.15 17.29
N LYS A 174 5.75 1.70 16.25
CA LYS A 174 6.37 1.86 14.93
C LYS A 174 6.35 3.35 14.57
N TYR A 175 7.43 3.82 13.97
CA TYR A 175 7.58 5.22 13.60
C TYR A 175 7.55 5.37 12.08
N MET A 176 6.72 6.27 11.60
CA MET A 176 6.76 6.72 10.21
C MET A 176 7.77 7.87 10.10
N ILE A 177 8.95 7.57 9.57
CA ILE A 177 10.05 8.51 9.40
C ILE A 177 10.14 8.89 7.93
N VAL A 178 10.25 10.18 7.62
CA VAL A 178 10.34 10.69 6.24
C VAL A 178 11.41 9.99 5.42
N GLY A 179 12.61 9.79 5.96
CA GLY A 179 13.70 9.10 5.27
C GLY A 179 13.35 7.66 4.89
N ASN A 180 12.74 6.91 5.82
CA ASN A 180 12.30 5.55 5.54
C ASN A 180 11.15 5.53 4.52
N ALA A 181 10.23 6.49 4.61
CA ALA A 181 9.14 6.61 3.64
C ALA A 181 9.65 6.89 2.23
N LYS A 182 10.63 7.77 2.08
CA LYS A 182 11.30 8.02 0.78
C LYS A 182 11.94 6.76 0.21
N ASN A 183 12.65 5.98 1.03
CA ASN A 183 13.23 4.71 0.62
C ASN A 183 12.15 3.70 0.22
N TYR A 184 11.05 3.65 0.96
CA TYR A 184 9.92 2.78 0.67
C TYR A 184 9.24 3.17 -0.65
N LEU A 185 9.00 4.46 -0.89
CA LEU A 185 8.45 4.97 -2.15
C LEU A 185 9.34 4.61 -3.34
N THR A 186 10.65 4.86 -3.23
CA THR A 186 11.63 4.49 -4.28
C THR A 186 11.60 2.99 -4.56
N SER A 187 11.57 2.18 -3.52
CA SER A 187 11.55 0.72 -3.64
C SER A 187 10.25 0.19 -4.27
N SER A 188 9.19 0.97 -4.19
CA SER A 188 7.87 0.68 -4.75
C SER A 188 7.62 1.37 -6.10
N PHE A 189 8.63 1.99 -6.71
CA PHE A 189 8.51 2.79 -7.95
C PHE A 189 7.47 3.91 -7.87
N ALA A 190 7.17 4.38 -6.68
CA ALA A 190 6.24 5.48 -6.46
C ALA A 190 6.97 6.84 -6.57
N GLU A 191 6.27 7.85 -7.10
CA GLU A 191 6.82 9.19 -7.28
C GLU A 191 6.90 9.92 -5.94
N GLN A 192 8.13 10.15 -5.44
CA GLN A 192 8.34 10.75 -4.12
C GLN A 192 7.70 12.12 -3.96
N SER A 193 7.79 12.98 -4.97
CA SER A 193 7.26 14.35 -4.94
C SER A 193 5.74 14.40 -4.77
N GLU A 194 5.04 13.34 -5.14
CA GLU A 194 3.60 13.22 -4.91
C GLU A 194 3.24 13.10 -3.42
N TYR A 195 4.17 12.62 -2.61
CA TYR A 195 3.98 12.36 -1.18
C TYR A 195 4.81 13.28 -0.30
N ILE A 196 6.09 13.46 -0.64
CA ILE A 196 7.05 14.20 0.18
C ILE A 196 7.80 15.17 -0.72
N ASP A 197 7.60 16.47 -0.47
CA ASP A 197 8.29 17.56 -1.16
C ASP A 197 8.70 18.62 -0.13
N GLU A 198 10.00 18.67 0.16
CA GLU A 198 10.56 19.56 1.17
C GLU A 198 10.57 21.02 0.72
N PHE A 199 10.48 21.29 -0.60
CA PHE A 199 10.46 22.66 -1.11
C PHE A 199 9.13 23.37 -0.84
N ILE A 200 8.07 22.62 -0.60
CA ILE A 200 6.73 23.15 -0.32
C ILE A 200 6.16 22.62 1.01
N ASP A 201 7.03 22.16 1.91
CA ASP A 201 6.66 21.59 3.23
C ASP A 201 5.58 20.51 3.16
N LYS A 202 5.56 19.74 2.07
CA LYS A 202 4.61 18.66 1.88
C LYS A 202 5.15 17.38 2.50
N VAL A 203 4.43 16.85 3.48
CA VAL A 203 4.67 15.52 4.05
C VAL A 203 3.36 14.76 4.09
N SER A 204 3.27 13.74 3.25
CA SER A 204 2.17 12.78 3.21
C SER A 204 2.77 11.38 3.07
N PHE A 205 2.18 10.41 3.71
CA PHE A 205 2.62 9.02 3.58
C PHE A 205 1.65 8.26 2.66
N PRO A 206 2.14 7.35 1.79
CA PRO A 206 1.25 6.47 1.06
C PRO A 206 0.46 5.61 2.05
N GLU A 207 -0.79 5.29 1.72
CA GLU A 207 -1.69 4.51 2.58
C GLU A 207 -1.13 3.11 2.88
N MET A 208 -0.36 2.54 1.94
CA MET A 208 0.27 1.22 2.09
C MET A 208 1.49 1.23 3.03
N TYR A 209 2.12 2.36 3.30
CA TYR A 209 3.29 2.41 4.17
C TYR A 209 2.97 2.08 5.64
N PRO A 210 1.98 2.71 6.31
CA PRO A 210 1.59 2.31 7.65
C PRO A 210 1.07 0.87 7.72
N LEU A 211 0.40 0.37 6.69
CA LEU A 211 -0.04 -1.03 6.63
C LEU A 211 1.15 -2.00 6.55
N SER A 212 2.21 -1.64 5.81
CA SER A 212 3.44 -2.43 5.77
C SER A 212 4.14 -2.46 7.14
N LEU A 213 4.21 -1.32 7.83
CA LEU A 213 4.75 -1.25 9.20
C LEU A 213 3.93 -2.09 10.18
N LEU A 214 2.61 -2.09 10.04
CA LEU A 214 1.72 -2.91 10.87
C LEU A 214 1.93 -4.39 10.59
N SER A 215 1.97 -4.80 9.32
CA SER A 215 2.22 -6.19 8.93
C SER A 215 3.55 -6.74 9.46
N SER A 216 4.60 -5.92 9.49
CA SER A 216 5.90 -6.33 10.03
C SER A 216 5.94 -6.40 11.57
N ALA A 217 4.87 -5.97 12.25
CA ALA A 217 4.75 -6.01 13.69
C ALA A 217 4.07 -7.29 14.21
N LEU A 218 3.35 -7.99 13.34
CA LEU A 218 2.66 -9.26 13.60
C LEU A 218 3.59 -10.46 13.38
#